data_03001da4b669f558817aa35cff19cf16
#
_entry.id   03001da4b669f558817aa35cff19cf16
#
_cell.length_a   1.000
_cell.length_b   1.000
_cell.length_c   1.000
_cell.angle_alpha   90.00
_cell.angle_beta   90.00
_cell.angle_gamma   90.00
#
_symmetry.space_group_name_H-M   'P 1'
#
loop_
_entity.id
_entity.type
_entity.pdbx_description
1 polymer ?
#
loop_
_entity_poly.entity_id
_entity_poly.type
_entity_poly.pdbx_seq_one_letter_code
_entity_poly.pdbx_strand_id
1 'polypeptide(L)'
;MEYMKIGHTDINASAITFGAMPIGGGTWWSGSDDKVSIDTINRAYDLGINTIDTAPIYGLGHSEDVVGKAIAGQRDKYVISTKATFDWDTGEGRFLIVFEWFMVFV
;
A
#
# COMPACT_ATOMS: atom_id res chain seq x y z
N MET A 1 13.86 -15.08 -1.35
CA MET A 1 13.43 -13.84 -0.66
C MET A 1 13.82 -13.93 0.80
N GLU A 2 14.40 -12.88 1.34
CA GLU A 2 14.67 -12.78 2.78
C GLU A 2 13.49 -12.14 3.48
N TYR A 3 13.23 -12.57 4.74
CA TYR A 3 12.17 -12.03 5.56
C TYR A 3 12.74 -11.54 6.89
N MET A 4 12.23 -10.43 7.38
CA MET A 4 12.66 -9.83 8.64
C MET A 4 11.46 -9.59 9.55
N LYS A 5 11.65 -9.81 10.84
CA LYS A 5 10.64 -9.46 11.85
C LYS A 5 10.53 -7.93 11.96
N ILE A 6 9.30 -7.43 12.01
CA ILE A 6 9.05 -6.02 12.31
C ILE A 6 9.13 -5.81 13.81
N GLY A 7 10.24 -5.20 14.25
CA GLY A 7 10.48 -4.93 15.67
C GLY A 7 10.37 -6.18 16.55
N HIS A 8 9.56 -6.11 17.59
CA HIS A 8 9.31 -7.21 18.54
C HIS A 8 8.03 -8.00 18.24
N THR A 9 7.44 -7.79 17.06
CA THR A 9 6.21 -8.48 16.65
C THR A 9 6.51 -9.85 16.04
N ASP A 10 5.47 -10.65 15.79
CA ASP A 10 5.59 -11.91 15.05
C ASP A 10 5.37 -11.73 13.53
N ILE A 11 5.30 -10.48 13.08
CA ILE A 11 5.12 -10.13 11.66
C ILE A 11 6.44 -10.30 10.92
N ASN A 12 6.46 -11.16 9.91
CA ASN A 12 7.59 -11.38 9.02
C ASN A 12 7.34 -10.67 7.68
N ALA A 13 8.00 -9.54 7.47
CA ALA A 13 7.95 -8.77 6.24
C ALA A 13 9.04 -9.21 5.27
N SER A 14 8.74 -9.27 3.98
CA SER A 14 9.76 -9.46 2.94
C SER A 14 10.74 -8.28 2.92
N ALA A 15 12.01 -8.57 2.68
CA ALA A 15 13.07 -7.55 2.60
C ALA A 15 12.84 -6.54 1.46
N ILE A 16 12.11 -6.97 0.42
CA ILE A 16 11.65 -6.10 -0.67
C ILE A 16 10.16 -5.81 -0.44
N THR A 17 9.79 -4.55 -0.54
CA THR A 17 8.41 -4.07 -0.40
C THR A 17 7.86 -3.64 -1.75
N PHE A 18 6.63 -4.05 -2.06
CA PHE A 18 5.91 -3.60 -3.24
C PHE A 18 5.35 -2.19 -3.01
N GLY A 19 5.85 -1.20 -3.74
CA GLY A 19 5.36 0.19 -3.69
C GLY A 19 4.12 0.38 -4.55
N ALA A 20 2.98 0.69 -3.94
CA ALA A 20 1.69 0.81 -4.62
C ALA A 20 1.33 2.23 -5.10
N MET A 21 2.26 3.19 -5.03
CA MET A 21 1.99 4.56 -5.47
C MET A 21 1.56 4.65 -6.95
N PRO A 22 2.21 3.95 -7.92
CA PRO A 22 1.79 3.99 -9.32
C PRO A 22 0.39 3.42 -9.56
N ILE A 23 -0.07 2.52 -8.70
CA ILE A 23 -1.40 1.90 -8.79
C ILE A 23 -2.52 2.93 -8.56
N GLY A 24 -2.24 3.97 -7.78
CA GLY A 24 -3.21 5.04 -7.53
C GLY A 24 -3.68 5.76 -8.78
N GLY A 25 -2.89 5.77 -9.84
CA GLY A 25 -3.24 6.45 -11.09
C GLY A 25 -3.45 7.95 -10.90
N GLY A 26 -4.43 8.50 -11.61
CA GLY A 26 -4.79 9.91 -11.51
C GLY A 26 -3.79 10.84 -12.18
N THR A 27 -3.67 12.07 -11.66
CA THR A 27 -2.81 13.12 -12.22
C THR A 27 -1.32 12.83 -12.09
N TRP A 28 -0.94 12.03 -11.09
CA TRP A 28 0.48 11.75 -10.84
C TRP A 28 1.00 10.54 -11.60
N TRP A 29 0.11 9.63 -12.00
CA TRP A 29 0.48 8.40 -12.67
C TRP A 29 -0.57 8.00 -13.70
N SER A 30 -0.44 8.51 -14.92
CA SER A 30 -1.36 8.17 -16.01
C SER A 30 -1.14 6.74 -16.49
N GLY A 31 -2.22 6.08 -16.96
CA GLY A 31 -2.14 4.75 -17.58
C GLY A 31 -2.18 3.58 -16.62
N SER A 32 -2.57 3.79 -15.36
CA SER A 32 -2.84 2.70 -14.43
C SER A 32 -4.06 1.88 -14.87
N ASP A 33 -3.91 0.55 -14.88
CA ASP A 33 -4.98 -0.42 -15.13
C ASP A 33 -5.12 -1.31 -13.91
N ASP A 34 -6.33 -1.35 -13.33
CA ASP A 34 -6.59 -2.06 -12.08
C ASP A 34 -6.34 -3.57 -12.21
N LYS A 35 -6.71 -4.16 -13.36
CA LYS A 35 -6.51 -5.59 -13.58
C LYS A 35 -5.01 -5.92 -13.64
N VAL A 36 -4.26 -5.13 -14.40
CA VAL A 36 -2.80 -5.29 -14.48
C VAL A 36 -2.15 -5.10 -13.11
N SER A 37 -2.63 -4.13 -12.34
CA SER A 37 -2.14 -3.85 -10.99
C SER A 37 -2.39 -5.01 -10.05
N ILE A 38 -3.60 -5.59 -10.06
CA ILE A 38 -3.96 -6.77 -9.26
C ILE A 38 -3.10 -7.98 -9.66
N ASP A 39 -2.97 -8.25 -10.97
CA ASP A 39 -2.14 -9.33 -11.48
C ASP A 39 -0.66 -9.15 -11.05
N THR A 40 -0.17 -7.90 -11.05
CA THR A 40 1.19 -7.56 -10.63
C THR A 40 1.41 -7.81 -9.13
N ILE A 41 0.45 -7.43 -8.28
CA ILE A 41 0.51 -7.70 -6.83
C ILE A 41 0.55 -9.21 -6.57
N ASN A 42 -0.32 -9.97 -7.23
CA ASN A 42 -0.34 -11.42 -7.10
C ASN A 42 0.97 -12.04 -7.59
N ARG A 43 1.51 -11.55 -8.69
CA ARG A 43 2.81 -12.02 -9.20
C ARG A 43 3.96 -11.67 -8.25
N ALA A 44 3.94 -10.51 -7.64
CA ALA A 44 4.93 -10.12 -6.63
C ALA A 44 4.91 -11.09 -5.44
N TYR A 45 3.71 -11.48 -4.99
CA TYR A 45 3.55 -12.47 -3.93
C TYR A 45 4.16 -13.84 -4.33
N ASP A 46 3.90 -14.32 -5.55
CA ASP A 46 4.50 -15.57 -6.06
C ASP A 46 6.03 -15.54 -6.07
N LEU A 47 6.62 -14.36 -6.17
CA LEU A 47 8.06 -14.13 -6.10
C LEU A 47 8.58 -13.95 -4.67
N GLY A 48 7.69 -14.07 -3.67
CA GLY A 48 8.01 -14.00 -2.25
C GLY A 48 7.85 -12.59 -1.64
N ILE A 49 7.34 -11.60 -2.37
CA ILE A 49 7.09 -10.26 -1.82
C ILE A 49 5.72 -10.26 -1.14
N ASN A 50 5.71 -10.29 0.19
CA ASN A 50 4.47 -10.26 0.97
C ASN A 50 4.16 -8.89 1.57
N THR A 51 5.05 -7.92 1.43
CA THR A 51 4.89 -6.58 2.01
C THR A 51 4.51 -5.57 0.94
N ILE A 52 3.44 -4.80 1.19
CA ILE A 52 2.92 -3.76 0.29
C ILE A 52 2.92 -2.43 1.04
N ASP A 53 3.49 -1.39 0.44
CA ASP A 53 3.41 -0.01 0.92
C ASP A 53 2.41 0.78 0.06
N THR A 54 1.39 1.30 0.71
CA THR A 54 0.36 2.16 0.10
C THR A 54 0.13 3.42 0.94
N ALA A 55 -0.76 4.28 0.50
CA ALA A 55 -1.18 5.46 1.24
C ALA A 55 -2.54 5.97 0.77
N PRO A 56 -3.32 6.63 1.65
CA PRO A 56 -4.59 7.26 1.29
C PRO A 56 -4.45 8.29 0.17
N ILE A 57 -3.32 9.02 0.11
CA ILE A 57 -3.06 10.02 -0.93
C ILE A 57 -2.82 9.42 -2.32
N TYR A 58 -2.49 8.13 -2.42
CA TYR A 58 -2.21 7.49 -3.71
C TYR A 58 -3.50 7.29 -4.50
N GLY A 59 -3.76 8.21 -5.43
CA GLY A 59 -5.01 8.28 -6.19
C GLY A 59 -6.24 8.55 -5.32
N LEU A 60 -6.08 9.26 -4.20
CA LEU A 60 -7.16 9.60 -3.26
C LEU A 60 -7.98 8.37 -2.82
N GLY A 61 -7.29 7.34 -2.35
CA GLY A 61 -7.86 6.07 -1.89
C GLY A 61 -7.87 4.97 -2.95
N HIS A 62 -7.69 5.28 -4.23
CA HIS A 62 -7.77 4.28 -5.30
C HIS A 62 -6.71 3.16 -5.16
N SER A 63 -5.48 3.51 -4.77
CA SER A 63 -4.43 2.50 -4.53
C SER A 63 -4.83 1.51 -3.42
N GLU A 64 -5.38 2.00 -2.31
CA GLU A 64 -5.84 1.14 -1.22
C GLU A 64 -6.99 0.23 -1.67
N ASP A 65 -7.94 0.74 -2.49
CA ASP A 65 -9.02 -0.07 -3.06
C ASP A 65 -8.50 -1.20 -3.95
N VAL A 66 -7.54 -0.90 -4.82
CA VAL A 66 -6.94 -1.90 -5.73
C VAL A 66 -6.14 -2.94 -4.94
N VAL A 67 -5.35 -2.51 -3.95
CA VAL A 67 -4.64 -3.43 -3.03
C VAL A 67 -5.65 -4.31 -2.29
N GLY A 68 -6.73 -3.73 -1.75
CA GLY A 68 -7.79 -4.47 -1.08
C GLY A 68 -8.41 -5.56 -1.96
N LYS A 69 -8.68 -5.25 -3.23
CA LYS A 69 -9.18 -6.23 -4.21
C LYS A 69 -8.16 -7.34 -4.48
N ALA A 70 -6.89 -7.00 -4.62
CA ALA A 70 -5.83 -7.97 -4.91
C ALA A 70 -5.66 -9.00 -3.78
N ILE A 71 -5.79 -8.57 -2.52
CA ILE A 71 -5.58 -9.42 -1.35
C ILE A 71 -6.88 -10.03 -0.79
N ALA A 72 -8.01 -9.80 -1.44
CA ALA A 72 -9.30 -10.32 -1.00
C ALA A 72 -9.27 -11.85 -0.83
N GLY A 73 -9.72 -12.33 0.35
CA GLY A 73 -9.71 -13.76 0.70
C GLY A 73 -8.33 -14.31 1.09
N GLN A 74 -7.28 -13.50 1.07
CA GLN A 74 -5.92 -13.91 1.45
C GLN A 74 -5.17 -12.83 2.25
N ARG A 75 -5.90 -12.00 2.99
CA ARG A 75 -5.38 -10.86 3.75
C ARG A 75 -4.25 -11.25 4.73
N ASP A 76 -4.36 -12.40 5.35
CA ASP A 76 -3.42 -12.97 6.32
C ASP A 76 -2.03 -13.29 5.74
N LYS A 77 -1.93 -13.37 4.41
CA LYS A 77 -0.67 -13.63 3.71
C LYS A 77 0.18 -12.37 3.49
N TYR A 78 -0.42 -11.18 3.66
CA TYR A 78 0.21 -9.91 3.32
C TYR A 78 0.45 -9.05 4.54
N VAL A 79 1.56 -8.35 4.52
CA VAL A 79 1.89 -7.25 5.43
C VAL A 79 1.61 -5.94 4.70
N ILE A 80 0.65 -5.16 5.22
CA ILE A 80 0.27 -3.88 4.61
C ILE A 80 0.81 -2.75 5.46
N SER A 81 1.59 -1.89 4.82
CA SER A 81 2.00 -0.61 5.36
C SER A 81 1.20 0.48 4.66
N THR A 82 0.45 1.26 5.42
CA THR A 82 -0.24 2.45 4.91
C THR A 82 0.02 3.64 5.82
N LYS A 83 -0.55 4.77 5.49
CA LYS A 83 -0.29 6.03 6.17
C LYS A 83 -1.61 6.60 6.68
N ALA A 84 -1.59 7.25 7.84
CA ALA A 84 -2.72 7.98 8.40
C ALA A 84 -2.44 9.49 8.32
N THR A 85 -3.44 10.31 8.60
CA THR A 85 -3.31 11.79 8.72
C THR A 85 -3.44 12.60 7.45
N PHE A 86 -4.11 12.11 6.42
CA PHE A 86 -4.48 12.93 5.28
C PHE A 86 -5.99 13.14 5.22
N ASP A 87 -6.44 14.38 5.45
CA ASP A 87 -7.83 14.77 5.30
C ASP A 87 -8.02 15.56 4.01
N TRP A 88 -8.76 15.01 3.06
CA TRP A 88 -9.10 15.66 1.78
C TRP A 88 -10.54 16.18 1.71
N ASP A 89 -11.35 15.95 2.76
CA ASP A 89 -12.76 16.35 2.79
C ASP A 89 -12.96 17.87 2.97
N THR A 90 -11.93 18.58 3.40
CA THR A 90 -12.05 20.02 3.70
C THR A 90 -12.01 20.93 2.47
N GLY A 91 -11.77 20.40 1.27
CA GLY A 91 -11.70 21.17 0.02
C GLY A 91 -10.62 22.26 -0.05
N GLU A 92 -9.86 22.46 1.01
CA GLU A 92 -8.88 23.52 1.14
C GLU A 92 -7.43 23.09 0.92
N GLY A 93 -7.19 21.84 0.50
CA GLY A 93 -5.83 21.36 0.18
C GLY A 93 -4.80 21.61 1.29
N ARG A 94 -5.23 21.65 2.53
CA ARG A 94 -4.33 21.81 3.67
C ARG A 94 -3.59 20.49 3.87
N PHE A 95 -2.34 20.48 3.44
CA PHE A 95 -1.36 19.55 3.97
C PHE A 95 -1.21 19.84 5.46
N LEU A 96 -1.99 19.19 6.28
CA LEU A 96 -1.61 18.99 7.67
C LEU A 96 -0.44 18.01 7.64
N ILE A 97 0.76 18.54 7.41
CA ILE A 97 1.99 17.83 7.68
C ILE A 97 2.09 17.77 9.20
N VAL A 98 1.39 16.83 9.80
CA VAL A 98 1.78 16.35 11.11
C VAL A 98 3.01 15.50 10.84
N PHE A 99 4.19 16.01 11.18
CA PHE A 99 5.47 15.31 11.12
C PHE A 99 5.52 14.19 12.15
N GLU A 100 4.61 13.22 12.05
CA GLU A 100 4.74 11.95 12.73
C GLU A 100 4.43 10.85 11.70
N TRP A 101 5.47 10.22 11.24
CA TRP A 101 5.39 9.03 10.39
C TRP A 101 4.83 7.88 11.21
N PHE A 102 3.52 7.82 11.36
CA PHE A 102 2.89 6.60 11.84
C PHE A 102 2.72 5.64 10.66
N MET A 103 3.63 4.69 10.54
CA MET A 103 3.36 3.52 9.74
C MET A 103 2.37 2.66 10.53
N VAL A 104 1.13 2.60 10.07
CA VAL A 104 0.13 1.68 10.62
C VAL A 104 0.31 0.36 9.87
N PHE A 105 0.81 -0.64 10.55
CA PHE A 105 0.76 -2.02 10.08
C PHE A 105 -0.61 -2.59 10.49
N VAL A 106 -1.47 -2.80 9.52
CA VAL A 106 -2.82 -3.35 9.72
C VAL A 106 -2.90 -4.77 9.19
#